data_a6d1f9959f5a48739e05cc5f2cc8402f
#
_entry.id   a6d1f9959f5a48739e05cc5f2cc8402f
#
_cell.length_a   1.000
_cell.length_b   1.000
_cell.length_c   1.000
_cell.angle_alpha   90.00
_cell.angle_beta   90.00
_cell.angle_gamma   90.00
#
_symmetry.space_group_name_H-M   'P 1'
#
loop_
_entity.id
_entity.type
_entity.pdbx_description
1 polymer ?
#
loop_
_entity_poly.entity_id
_entity_poly.type
_entity_poly.pdbx_seq_one_letter_code
_entity_poly.pdbx_strand_id
1 'polypeptide(L)'
;MMLQDGATQLLCLTASSGVPLFTRGASKQLPFSVIGSLNGVHMFGGGQGVVLTCSETQGGGKVVWRLFQDSVILIAVSGGGDGGVGSSKEEEARLQRLLENVWGCMVLVLGLDELVNVRNVERLKRELRSCFSLIDELLEDKQEGILGNLTHCADSLVPPNPALFQEAVDGFAQAADSEFGCLVVHGRIATATEKWWRLAPQEVVLLSALIRSHSASGSASCDYPIFLPHGSPTVAHRLLRFQLLPGADVCVLCGPTPSLHGAETGLVGRFWSPLVETLRECLAVGERCLPGSVSVRPDVLALLLINRETRRAVSCVRTSNYHYDDPLLSRARCWELLKLFYIFSTSRYFTQEEPLCVSTEEKAQRGNTEDFPLGFSHQPQQCYLVTEECKSYGLQTPQHQLFLLILPSVPTFALRTLATQTLSDIVAATGF
;
A
#
# COMPACT_ATOMS: atom_id res chain seq x y z
N MET A 1 30.40 4.22 -4.26
CA MET A 1 29.49 5.24 -3.69
C MET A 1 28.47 4.49 -2.88
N MET A 2 28.56 4.54 -1.56
CA MET A 2 27.61 3.86 -0.67
C MET A 2 26.36 4.74 -0.55
N LEU A 3 25.20 4.17 -0.89
CA LEU A 3 23.91 4.74 -0.49
C LEU A 3 23.83 4.65 1.03
N GLN A 4 23.17 5.60 1.68
CA GLN A 4 22.91 5.50 3.12
C GLN A 4 22.06 4.25 3.37
N ASP A 5 22.33 3.56 4.47
CA ASP A 5 21.62 2.35 4.87
C ASP A 5 20.10 2.57 4.83
N GLY A 6 19.39 1.67 4.15
CA GLY A 6 17.93 1.71 4.00
C GLY A 6 17.38 2.71 2.97
N ALA A 7 18.21 3.56 2.34
CA ALA A 7 17.74 4.52 1.34
C ALA A 7 17.49 3.82 -0.01
N THR A 8 16.30 4.04 -0.58
CA THR A 8 15.94 3.58 -1.93
C THR A 8 16.05 4.72 -2.92
N GLN A 9 16.69 4.47 -4.05
CA GLN A 9 16.75 5.37 -5.21
C GLN A 9 15.94 4.78 -6.36
N LEU A 10 15.17 5.62 -7.00
CA LEU A 10 14.36 5.28 -8.17
C LEU A 10 14.88 6.04 -9.40
N LEU A 11 15.02 5.34 -10.49
CA LEU A 11 15.40 5.86 -11.79
C LEU A 11 14.37 5.43 -12.83
N CYS A 12 13.94 6.36 -13.67
CA CYS A 12 13.04 6.11 -14.78
C CYS A 12 13.72 6.50 -16.10
N LEU A 13 13.73 5.59 -17.07
CA LEU A 13 14.35 5.76 -18.38
C LEU A 13 13.35 5.42 -19.49
N THR A 14 13.54 6.00 -20.67
CA THR A 14 12.91 5.49 -21.90
C THR A 14 13.54 4.16 -22.31
N ALA A 15 12.72 3.17 -22.66
CA ALA A 15 13.23 1.84 -23.06
C ALA A 15 14.02 1.90 -24.39
N SER A 16 13.56 2.71 -25.34
CA SER A 16 14.15 2.78 -26.69
C SER A 16 15.51 3.45 -26.76
N SER A 17 15.77 4.46 -25.90
CA SER A 17 16.97 5.30 -25.99
C SER A 17 17.75 5.45 -24.69
N GLY A 18 17.25 4.90 -23.57
CA GLY A 18 17.89 5.00 -22.25
C GLY A 18 17.97 6.44 -21.73
N VAL A 19 17.16 7.36 -22.26
CA VAL A 19 17.14 8.75 -21.80
C VAL A 19 16.48 8.83 -20.43
N PRO A 20 17.16 9.44 -19.42
CA PRO A 20 16.57 9.61 -18.10
C PRO A 20 15.35 10.52 -18.15
N LEU A 21 14.22 10.02 -17.64
CA LEU A 21 12.99 10.76 -17.48
C LEU A 21 12.97 11.50 -16.13
N PHE A 22 13.28 10.78 -15.06
CA PHE A 22 13.46 11.35 -13.72
C PHE A 22 14.29 10.42 -12.82
N THR A 23 14.77 10.99 -11.72
CA THR A 23 15.34 10.27 -10.57
C THR A 23 14.69 10.77 -9.29
N ARG A 24 14.33 9.86 -8.37
CA ARG A 24 13.71 10.17 -7.06
C ARG A 24 14.33 9.32 -5.96
N GLY A 25 14.26 9.79 -4.71
CA GLY A 25 14.75 9.10 -3.52
C GLY A 25 15.41 10.04 -2.52
N ALA A 26 15.66 9.55 -1.30
CA ALA A 26 16.08 10.34 -0.15
C ALA A 26 17.55 10.80 -0.17
N SER A 27 18.39 10.23 -1.03
CA SER A 27 19.81 10.55 -1.11
C SER A 27 20.12 11.47 -2.29
N LYS A 28 21.40 11.92 -2.40
CA LYS A 28 21.88 12.72 -3.53
C LYS A 28 21.54 12.02 -4.86
N GLN A 29 21.22 12.82 -5.86
CA GLN A 29 20.98 12.34 -7.23
C GLN A 29 22.08 11.39 -7.68
N LEU A 30 21.68 10.29 -8.33
CA LEU A 30 22.62 9.34 -8.91
C LEU A 30 23.51 10.05 -9.94
N PRO A 31 24.84 9.88 -9.88
CA PRO A 31 25.73 10.40 -10.89
C PRO A 31 25.38 9.86 -12.28
N PHE A 32 25.57 10.69 -13.31
CA PHE A 32 25.28 10.30 -14.69
C PHE A 32 26.02 9.00 -15.11
N SER A 33 27.24 8.80 -14.61
CA SER A 33 28.00 7.56 -14.84
C SER A 33 27.32 6.31 -14.32
N VAL A 34 26.67 6.39 -13.14
CA VAL A 34 25.90 5.27 -12.57
C VAL A 34 24.64 5.02 -13.39
N ILE A 35 23.91 6.07 -13.77
CA ILE A 35 22.73 5.97 -14.64
C ILE A 35 23.10 5.30 -15.96
N GLY A 36 24.20 5.75 -16.59
CA GLY A 36 24.70 5.15 -17.84
C GLY A 36 25.11 3.69 -17.68
N SER A 37 25.73 3.33 -16.56
CA SER A 37 26.11 1.93 -16.28
C SER A 37 24.88 1.04 -16.07
N LEU A 38 23.90 1.48 -15.30
CA LEU A 38 22.66 0.73 -15.05
C LEU A 38 21.85 0.47 -16.33
N ASN A 39 21.78 1.48 -17.20
CA ASN A 39 21.18 1.33 -18.52
C ASN A 39 22.00 0.43 -19.44
N GLY A 40 23.33 0.62 -19.47
CA GLY A 40 24.23 -0.16 -20.32
C GLY A 40 24.20 -1.66 -20.01
N VAL A 41 24.16 -2.04 -18.72
CA VAL A 41 24.05 -3.44 -18.30
C VAL A 41 22.71 -4.04 -18.74
N HIS A 42 21.60 -3.29 -18.58
CA HIS A 42 20.28 -3.73 -19.03
C HIS A 42 20.23 -3.92 -20.55
N MET A 43 20.73 -2.97 -21.33
CA MET A 43 20.79 -3.06 -22.80
C MET A 43 21.68 -4.21 -23.28
N PHE A 44 22.81 -4.43 -22.62
CA PHE A 44 23.72 -5.53 -22.93
C PHE A 44 23.02 -6.89 -22.74
N GLY A 45 22.31 -7.07 -21.61
CA GLY A 45 21.51 -8.27 -21.36
C GLY A 45 20.47 -8.50 -22.44
N GLY A 46 19.70 -7.46 -22.80
CA GLY A 46 18.71 -7.50 -23.87
C GLY A 46 19.33 -7.90 -25.23
N GLY A 47 20.51 -7.38 -25.55
CA GLY A 47 21.25 -7.76 -26.76
C GLY A 47 21.72 -9.24 -26.79
N GLN A 48 21.79 -9.88 -25.63
CA GLN A 48 22.08 -11.32 -25.49
C GLN A 48 20.81 -12.19 -25.34
N GLY A 49 19.62 -11.62 -25.47
CA GLY A 49 18.37 -12.32 -25.25
C GLY A 49 18.07 -12.66 -23.77
N VAL A 50 18.74 -11.97 -22.84
CA VAL A 50 18.57 -12.14 -21.40
C VAL A 50 17.85 -10.94 -20.82
N VAL A 51 16.79 -11.19 -20.06
CA VAL A 51 16.07 -10.14 -19.30
C VAL A 51 16.73 -10.02 -17.93
N LEU A 52 17.34 -8.85 -17.66
CA LEU A 52 17.91 -8.54 -16.37
C LEU A 52 16.80 -8.02 -15.44
N THR A 53 16.54 -8.77 -14.37
CA THR A 53 15.49 -8.43 -13.39
C THR A 53 16.06 -7.92 -12.07
N CYS A 54 17.15 -8.54 -11.57
CA CYS A 54 17.75 -8.19 -10.30
C CYS A 54 19.27 -8.43 -10.33
N SER A 55 20.00 -7.63 -9.57
CA SER A 55 21.42 -7.82 -9.28
C SER A 55 21.73 -7.37 -7.86
N GLU A 56 22.73 -8.01 -7.26
CA GLU A 56 23.23 -7.65 -5.93
C GLU A 56 24.55 -6.90 -6.07
N THR A 57 24.71 -5.84 -5.30
CA THR A 57 25.95 -5.05 -5.25
C THR A 57 26.92 -5.64 -4.24
N GLN A 58 28.21 -5.35 -4.35
CA GLN A 58 29.26 -5.82 -3.40
C GLN A 58 28.98 -5.40 -1.95
N GLY A 59 28.18 -4.34 -1.74
CA GLY A 59 27.77 -3.86 -0.41
C GLY A 59 26.45 -4.45 0.10
N GLY A 60 25.93 -5.54 -0.51
CA GLY A 60 24.67 -6.18 -0.10
C GLY A 60 23.40 -5.42 -0.56
N GLY A 61 23.55 -4.27 -1.22
CA GLY A 61 22.43 -3.56 -1.82
C GLY A 61 21.88 -4.26 -3.06
N LYS A 62 20.64 -3.98 -3.39
CA LYS A 62 19.95 -4.57 -4.54
C LYS A 62 19.68 -3.54 -5.62
N VAL A 63 19.73 -4.00 -6.86
CA VAL A 63 19.26 -3.26 -8.04
C VAL A 63 18.23 -4.12 -8.74
N VAL A 64 17.04 -3.55 -8.96
CA VAL A 64 15.92 -4.22 -9.62
C VAL A 64 15.52 -3.42 -10.84
N TRP A 65 15.40 -4.09 -12.00
CA TRP A 65 14.95 -3.51 -13.26
C TRP A 65 13.58 -4.06 -13.62
N ARG A 66 12.72 -3.21 -14.15
CA ARG A 66 11.45 -3.62 -14.72
C ARG A 66 11.10 -2.81 -15.95
N LEU A 67 10.84 -3.49 -17.05
CA LEU A 67 10.35 -2.91 -18.30
C LEU A 67 8.83 -2.91 -18.28
N PHE A 68 8.23 -1.75 -18.60
CA PHE A 68 6.79 -1.60 -18.69
C PHE A 68 6.39 -1.19 -20.11
N GLN A 69 5.50 -2.00 -20.71
CA GLN A 69 4.90 -1.76 -22.02
C GLN A 69 5.92 -1.43 -23.11
N ASP A 70 7.11 -2.01 -23.08
CA ASP A 70 8.23 -1.76 -23.98
C ASP A 70 8.59 -0.28 -24.17
N SER A 71 8.09 0.60 -23.31
CA SER A 71 8.23 2.05 -23.40
C SER A 71 9.10 2.67 -22.30
N VAL A 72 8.97 2.19 -21.08
CA VAL A 72 9.61 2.75 -19.89
C VAL A 72 10.31 1.66 -19.07
N ILE A 73 11.54 1.95 -18.65
CA ILE A 73 12.28 1.12 -17.70
C ILE A 73 12.30 1.85 -16.35
N LEU A 74 11.82 1.18 -15.32
CA LEU A 74 12.00 1.61 -13.93
C LEU A 74 13.11 0.78 -13.29
N ILE A 75 13.99 1.46 -12.55
CA ILE A 75 15.11 0.84 -11.84
C ILE A 75 15.06 1.32 -10.39
N ALA A 76 15.01 0.38 -9.46
CA ALA A 76 15.13 0.66 -8.04
C ALA A 76 16.49 0.18 -7.52
N VAL A 77 17.17 1.04 -6.75
CA VAL A 77 18.46 0.74 -6.13
C VAL A 77 18.33 0.93 -4.64
N SER A 78 18.57 -0.12 -3.85
CA SER A 78 18.65 -0.03 -2.39
C SER A 78 20.08 0.00 -1.90
N GLY A 79 20.31 0.72 -0.79
CA GLY A 79 21.57 0.65 -0.06
C GLY A 79 21.69 -0.68 0.67
N GLY A 80 22.88 -1.25 0.74
CA GLY A 80 23.18 -2.41 1.60
C GLY A 80 23.29 -1.92 3.04
N GLY A 81 22.49 -2.49 3.96
CA GLY A 81 22.63 -2.29 5.40
C GLY A 81 23.31 -3.48 6.04
N ASP A 82 24.29 -3.22 6.91
CA ASP A 82 24.96 -4.24 7.71
C ASP A 82 24.00 -4.66 8.84
N GLY A 83 23.23 -5.73 8.64
CA GLY A 83 22.39 -6.32 9.69
C GLY A 83 20.87 -6.23 9.55
N GLY A 84 20.33 -5.84 8.39
CA GLY A 84 18.88 -5.93 8.18
C GLY A 84 18.38 -7.38 8.20
N VAL A 85 17.39 -7.66 9.04
CA VAL A 85 16.78 -9.00 9.27
C VAL A 85 16.06 -9.55 8.03
N GLY A 86 16.06 -8.82 6.89
CA GLY A 86 15.46 -9.26 5.62
C GLY A 86 16.40 -10.14 4.79
N SER A 87 15.90 -11.24 4.23
CA SER A 87 16.65 -12.00 3.25
C SER A 87 16.77 -11.22 1.93
N SER A 88 17.80 -11.52 1.15
CA SER A 88 18.02 -10.96 -0.18
C SER A 88 16.78 -11.03 -1.10
N LYS A 89 15.95 -12.07 -0.96
CA LYS A 89 14.70 -12.25 -1.72
C LYS A 89 13.56 -11.33 -1.25
N GLU A 90 13.51 -11.03 0.04
CA GLU A 90 12.48 -10.15 0.61
C GLU A 90 12.65 -8.71 0.11
N GLU A 91 13.90 -8.24 0.07
CA GLU A 91 14.21 -6.91 -0.45
C GLU A 91 13.94 -6.81 -1.95
N GLU A 92 14.25 -7.85 -2.72
CA GLU A 92 13.93 -7.92 -4.14
C GLU A 92 12.41 -7.81 -4.38
N ALA A 93 11.61 -8.60 -3.65
CA ALA A 93 10.15 -8.55 -3.76
C ALA A 93 9.59 -7.18 -3.36
N ARG A 94 10.15 -6.54 -2.33
CA ARG A 94 9.79 -5.17 -1.92
C ARG A 94 10.05 -4.16 -3.04
N LEU A 95 11.23 -4.23 -3.67
CA LEU A 95 11.59 -3.31 -4.76
C LEU A 95 10.76 -3.57 -6.01
N GLN A 96 10.48 -4.82 -6.36
CA GLN A 96 9.59 -5.15 -7.48
C GLN A 96 8.20 -4.55 -7.29
N ARG A 97 7.61 -4.67 -6.09
CA ARG A 97 6.32 -4.08 -5.75
C ARG A 97 6.35 -2.54 -5.82
N LEU A 98 7.44 -1.94 -5.33
CA LEU A 98 7.63 -0.50 -5.45
C LEU A 98 7.59 -0.05 -6.91
N LEU A 99 8.28 -0.76 -7.81
CA LEU A 99 8.27 -0.43 -9.25
C LEU A 99 6.88 -0.57 -9.87
N GLU A 100 6.10 -1.59 -9.46
CA GLU A 100 4.70 -1.75 -9.87
C GLU A 100 3.82 -0.59 -9.41
N ASN A 101 3.97 -0.20 -8.15
CA ASN A 101 3.21 0.92 -7.60
C ASN A 101 3.59 2.25 -8.26
N VAL A 102 4.87 2.47 -8.56
CA VAL A 102 5.33 3.65 -9.29
C VAL A 102 4.77 3.69 -10.71
N TRP A 103 4.78 2.56 -11.42
CA TRP A 103 4.15 2.46 -12.73
C TRP A 103 2.64 2.74 -12.64
N GLY A 104 1.95 2.10 -11.70
CA GLY A 104 0.53 2.35 -11.45
C GLY A 104 0.23 3.83 -11.12
N CYS A 105 1.10 4.49 -10.34
CA CYS A 105 1.03 5.92 -10.07
C CYS A 105 1.14 6.77 -11.35
N MET A 106 2.10 6.45 -12.23
CA MET A 106 2.28 7.16 -13.49
C MET A 106 1.04 6.99 -14.39
N VAL A 107 0.49 5.78 -14.48
CA VAL A 107 -0.75 5.52 -15.24
C VAL A 107 -1.93 6.24 -14.59
N LEU A 108 -2.06 6.20 -13.26
CA LEU A 108 -3.15 6.88 -12.52
C LEU A 108 -3.23 8.38 -12.85
N VAL A 109 -2.09 9.04 -13.01
CA VAL A 109 -2.02 10.49 -13.19
C VAL A 109 -2.02 10.90 -14.67
N LEU A 110 -1.31 10.18 -15.53
CA LEU A 110 -1.10 10.57 -16.94
C LEU A 110 -1.93 9.76 -17.94
N GLY A 111 -2.39 8.57 -17.54
CA GLY A 111 -2.97 7.59 -18.44
C GLY A 111 -1.92 6.76 -19.20
N LEU A 112 -2.35 5.58 -19.65
CA LEU A 112 -1.47 4.62 -20.31
C LEU A 112 -0.96 5.14 -21.67
N ASP A 113 -1.82 5.81 -22.44
CA ASP A 113 -1.50 6.26 -23.81
C ASP A 113 -0.33 7.24 -23.85
N GLU A 114 -0.23 8.16 -22.88
CA GLU A 114 0.88 9.13 -22.79
C GLU A 114 2.21 8.46 -22.43
N LEU A 115 2.17 7.34 -21.73
CA LEU A 115 3.35 6.58 -21.30
C LEU A 115 3.85 5.61 -22.36
N VAL A 116 2.95 5.04 -23.17
CA VAL A 116 3.29 4.06 -24.22
C VAL A 116 3.66 4.76 -25.53
N ASN A 117 2.92 5.79 -25.91
CA ASN A 117 3.10 6.52 -27.17
C ASN A 117 3.98 7.77 -26.99
N VAL A 118 5.21 7.60 -26.52
CA VAL A 118 6.13 8.71 -26.25
C VAL A 118 6.55 9.42 -27.53
N ARG A 119 5.86 10.51 -27.90
CA ARG A 119 6.18 11.32 -29.08
C ARG A 119 7.25 12.37 -28.80
N ASN A 120 7.29 12.88 -27.57
CA ASN A 120 8.24 13.92 -27.16
C ASN A 120 8.68 13.69 -25.72
N VAL A 121 9.95 13.30 -25.55
CA VAL A 121 10.55 12.97 -24.25
C VAL A 121 10.55 14.17 -23.29
N GLU A 122 10.83 15.38 -23.78
CA GLU A 122 10.87 16.57 -22.93
C GLU A 122 9.46 16.99 -22.43
N ARG A 123 8.42 16.75 -23.25
CA ARG A 123 7.03 16.90 -22.82
C ARG A 123 6.71 15.90 -21.72
N LEU A 124 7.02 14.62 -21.94
CA LEU A 124 6.77 13.57 -20.95
C LEU A 124 7.51 13.84 -19.63
N LYS A 125 8.77 14.27 -19.64
CA LYS A 125 9.51 14.67 -18.43
C LYS A 125 8.80 15.76 -17.64
N ARG A 126 8.19 16.74 -18.32
CA ARG A 126 7.45 17.82 -17.67
C ARG A 126 6.15 17.33 -17.06
N GLU A 127 5.42 16.48 -17.76
CA GLU A 127 4.15 15.90 -17.29
C GLU A 127 4.35 14.94 -16.12
N LEU A 128 5.41 14.14 -16.14
CA LEU A 128 5.77 13.24 -15.03
C LEU A 128 6.01 13.96 -13.69
N ARG A 129 6.27 15.27 -13.70
CA ARG A 129 6.42 16.04 -12.44
C ARG A 129 5.14 16.05 -11.61
N SER A 130 3.98 15.91 -12.23
CA SER A 130 2.70 15.80 -11.50
C SER A 130 2.58 14.51 -10.66
N CYS A 131 3.38 13.48 -10.99
CA CYS A 131 3.43 12.23 -10.24
C CYS A 131 4.37 12.28 -9.02
N PHE A 132 5.24 13.31 -8.92
CA PHE A 132 6.38 13.27 -7.99
C PHE A 132 5.97 13.23 -6.52
N SER A 133 4.94 13.99 -6.11
CA SER A 133 4.45 13.96 -4.73
C SER A 133 3.97 12.57 -4.32
N LEU A 134 3.27 11.90 -5.22
CA LEU A 134 2.76 10.55 -4.99
C LEU A 134 3.89 9.51 -5.04
N ILE A 135 4.84 9.65 -5.95
CA ILE A 135 6.03 8.78 -6.01
C ILE A 135 6.88 8.93 -4.74
N ASP A 136 7.06 10.15 -4.24
CA ASP A 136 7.80 10.40 -3.00
C ASP A 136 7.10 9.78 -1.80
N GLU A 137 5.77 9.83 -1.74
CA GLU A 137 5.00 9.15 -0.69
C GLU A 137 5.18 7.61 -0.75
N LEU A 138 5.27 7.04 -1.95
CA LEU A 138 5.55 5.61 -2.13
C LEU A 138 6.98 5.21 -1.73
N LEU A 139 7.96 6.12 -1.95
CA LEU A 139 9.37 5.91 -1.60
C LEU A 139 9.65 6.14 -0.11
N GLU A 140 9.01 7.14 0.45
CA GLU A 140 9.17 7.55 1.84
C GLU A 140 8.15 6.80 2.70
N ASP A 141 8.51 5.66 3.25
CA ASP A 141 7.69 4.89 4.21
C ASP A 141 7.54 5.62 5.57
N LYS A 142 7.29 6.95 5.50
CA LYS A 142 7.29 7.87 6.65
C LYS A 142 5.98 7.88 7.44
N GLN A 143 4.89 7.42 6.86
CA GLN A 143 3.60 7.46 7.56
C GLN A 143 3.45 6.25 8.47
N GLU A 144 3.61 6.49 9.76
CA GLU A 144 3.32 5.48 10.77
C GLU A 144 1.89 4.98 10.63
N GLY A 145 1.72 3.66 10.56
CA GLY A 145 0.42 3.01 10.53
C GLY A 145 -0.29 2.97 9.17
N ILE A 146 0.35 3.40 8.09
CA ILE A 146 -0.10 3.18 6.72
C ILE A 146 0.75 2.06 6.11
N LEU A 147 0.13 0.92 5.86
CA LEU A 147 0.82 -0.31 5.44
C LEU A 147 0.38 -0.80 4.05
N GLY A 148 -0.51 -0.07 3.36
CA GLY A 148 -1.08 -0.48 2.09
C GLY A 148 -0.04 -0.79 1.01
N ASN A 149 1.03 -0.01 0.94
CA ASN A 149 2.15 -0.25 0.01
C ASN A 149 2.87 -1.58 0.29
N LEU A 150 2.90 -2.00 1.55
CA LEU A 150 3.53 -3.25 1.99
C LEU A 150 2.59 -4.44 1.87
N THR A 151 1.33 -4.27 2.29
CA THR A 151 0.33 -5.34 2.39
C THR A 151 -0.47 -5.57 1.12
N HIS A 152 -0.45 -4.61 0.16
CA HIS A 152 -1.36 -4.55 -0.99
C HIS A 152 -2.83 -4.61 -0.59
N CYS A 153 -3.15 -4.07 0.58
CA CYS A 153 -4.50 -3.98 1.09
C CYS A 153 -4.84 -2.53 1.40
N ALA A 154 -6.11 -2.18 1.29
CA ALA A 154 -6.57 -0.86 1.67
C ALA A 154 -6.46 -0.66 3.18
N ASP A 155 -5.70 0.34 3.61
CA ASP A 155 -5.66 0.74 5.01
C ASP A 155 -7.04 1.24 5.42
N SER A 156 -7.63 0.56 6.39
CA SER A 156 -9.01 0.80 6.84
C SER A 156 -9.05 1.21 8.30
N LEU A 157 -10.09 1.96 8.63
CA LEU A 157 -10.47 2.31 9.99
C LEU A 157 -11.91 1.83 10.20
N VAL A 158 -12.20 1.24 11.34
CA VAL A 158 -13.57 0.82 11.69
C VAL A 158 -14.29 1.97 12.38
N PRO A 159 -15.31 2.56 11.76
CA PRO A 159 -16.04 3.66 12.37
C PRO A 159 -16.97 3.16 13.50
N PRO A 160 -17.29 4.02 14.49
CA PRO A 160 -18.21 3.66 15.58
C PRO A 160 -19.64 3.30 15.10
N ASN A 161 -20.11 3.97 14.04
CA ASN A 161 -21.45 3.83 13.48
C ASN A 161 -21.39 3.48 11.98
N PRO A 162 -20.98 2.26 11.60
CA PRO A 162 -20.71 1.91 10.21
C PRO A 162 -21.94 2.01 9.30
N ALA A 163 -23.14 1.67 9.79
CA ALA A 163 -24.36 1.70 8.98
C ALA A 163 -24.76 3.12 8.54
N LEU A 164 -24.61 4.12 9.41
CA LEU A 164 -24.92 5.52 9.08
C LEU A 164 -23.96 6.06 8.01
N PHE A 165 -22.69 5.75 8.12
CA PHE A 165 -21.70 6.18 7.12
C PHE A 165 -21.88 5.45 5.79
N GLN A 166 -22.29 4.18 5.82
CA GLN A 166 -22.57 3.42 4.60
C GLN A 166 -23.73 4.05 3.83
N GLU A 167 -24.85 4.34 4.53
CA GLU A 167 -26.00 5.00 3.94
C GLU A 167 -25.64 6.37 3.35
N ALA A 168 -24.83 7.15 4.07
CA ALA A 168 -24.40 8.46 3.60
C ALA A 168 -23.49 8.39 2.38
N VAL A 169 -22.51 7.46 2.34
CA VAL A 169 -21.60 7.28 1.21
C VAL A 169 -22.38 6.79 -0.01
N ASP A 170 -23.26 5.80 0.15
CA ASP A 170 -24.06 5.25 -0.95
C ASP A 170 -25.01 6.32 -1.52
N GLY A 171 -25.70 7.05 -0.65
CA GLY A 171 -26.57 8.15 -1.08
C GLY A 171 -25.84 9.30 -1.74
N PHE A 172 -24.66 9.68 -1.22
CA PHE A 172 -23.80 10.71 -1.81
C PHE A 172 -23.28 10.30 -3.20
N ALA A 173 -22.77 9.08 -3.33
CA ALA A 173 -22.29 8.56 -4.60
C ALA A 173 -23.42 8.50 -5.65
N GLN A 174 -24.58 7.96 -5.29
CA GLN A 174 -25.74 7.90 -6.15
C GLN A 174 -26.20 9.30 -6.60
N ALA A 175 -26.24 10.27 -5.69
CA ALA A 175 -26.61 11.65 -6.02
C ALA A 175 -25.57 12.36 -6.89
N ALA A 176 -24.32 11.91 -6.87
CA ALA A 176 -23.24 12.35 -7.74
C ALA A 176 -23.17 11.57 -9.08
N ASP A 177 -24.21 10.80 -9.41
CA ASP A 177 -24.26 9.96 -10.62
C ASP A 177 -23.04 9.01 -10.72
N SER A 178 -22.69 8.40 -9.59
CA SER A 178 -21.55 7.48 -9.47
C SER A 178 -21.89 6.26 -8.63
N GLU A 179 -21.18 5.16 -8.92
CA GLU A 179 -21.21 3.95 -8.10
C GLU A 179 -19.98 3.86 -7.16
N PHE A 180 -19.02 4.80 -7.28
CA PHE A 180 -17.73 4.76 -6.59
C PHE A 180 -17.60 5.93 -5.60
N GLY A 181 -17.79 5.66 -4.33
CA GLY A 181 -17.64 6.65 -3.27
C GLY A 181 -16.91 6.08 -2.06
N CYS A 182 -16.17 6.91 -1.34
CA CYS A 182 -15.54 6.52 -0.09
C CYS A 182 -15.44 7.70 0.90
N LEU A 183 -15.45 7.37 2.19
CA LEU A 183 -15.10 8.24 3.30
C LEU A 183 -13.71 7.86 3.80
N VAL A 184 -12.80 8.81 3.80
CA VAL A 184 -11.40 8.63 4.27
C VAL A 184 -11.21 9.44 5.54
N VAL A 185 -10.71 8.80 6.59
CA VAL A 185 -10.45 9.40 7.90
C VAL A 185 -9.00 9.14 8.29
N HIS A 186 -8.24 10.19 8.56
CA HIS A 186 -6.80 10.12 8.83
C HIS A 186 -6.03 9.29 7.79
N GLY A 187 -6.41 9.44 6.50
CA GLY A 187 -5.77 8.72 5.39
C GLY A 187 -6.15 7.24 5.27
N ARG A 188 -7.11 6.74 6.05
CA ARG A 188 -7.64 5.37 6.02
C ARG A 188 -9.09 5.36 5.58
N ILE A 189 -9.49 4.31 4.85
CA ILE A 189 -10.88 4.20 4.39
C ILE A 189 -11.74 3.75 5.56
N ALA A 190 -12.67 4.61 5.99
CA ALA A 190 -13.66 4.29 7.02
C ALA A 190 -14.86 3.53 6.44
N THR A 191 -15.34 3.96 5.28
CA THR A 191 -16.47 3.34 4.58
C THR A 191 -16.34 3.62 3.09
N ALA A 192 -16.83 2.70 2.26
CA ALA A 192 -16.90 2.91 0.82
C ALA A 192 -18.04 2.10 0.20
N THR A 193 -18.47 2.49 -0.99
CA THR A 193 -19.48 1.76 -1.77
C THR A 193 -18.96 0.38 -2.17
N GLU A 194 -19.87 -0.54 -2.47
CA GLU A 194 -19.52 -1.89 -2.91
C GLU A 194 -18.62 -1.88 -4.16
N LYS A 195 -18.89 -1.01 -5.11
CA LYS A 195 -18.10 -0.86 -6.34
C LYS A 195 -16.68 -0.35 -6.09
N TRP A 196 -16.51 0.54 -5.09
CA TRP A 196 -15.18 0.99 -4.66
C TRP A 196 -14.33 -0.19 -4.17
N TRP A 197 -14.92 -1.07 -3.35
CA TRP A 197 -14.23 -2.25 -2.84
C TRP A 197 -13.93 -3.32 -3.91
N ARG A 198 -14.57 -3.23 -5.08
CA ARG A 198 -14.31 -4.08 -6.25
C ARG A 198 -13.23 -3.56 -7.19
N LEU A 199 -12.72 -2.34 -6.97
CA LEU A 199 -11.54 -1.85 -7.67
C LEU A 199 -10.36 -2.79 -7.41
N ALA A 200 -9.40 -2.82 -8.33
CA ALA A 200 -8.19 -3.60 -8.11
C ALA A 200 -7.48 -3.14 -6.82
N PRO A 201 -6.96 -4.04 -5.98
CA PRO A 201 -6.34 -3.66 -4.70
C PRO A 201 -5.27 -2.58 -4.84
N GLN A 202 -4.47 -2.64 -5.89
CA GLN A 202 -3.46 -1.61 -6.18
C GLN A 202 -4.10 -0.25 -6.45
N GLU A 203 -5.23 -0.19 -7.16
CA GLU A 203 -5.95 1.06 -7.43
C GLU A 203 -6.44 1.70 -6.15
N VAL A 204 -7.02 0.91 -5.24
CA VAL A 204 -7.50 1.42 -3.94
C VAL A 204 -6.35 1.98 -3.10
N VAL A 205 -5.20 1.30 -3.08
CA VAL A 205 -3.99 1.77 -2.39
C VAL A 205 -3.49 3.08 -2.98
N LEU A 206 -3.38 3.17 -4.31
CA LEU A 206 -2.91 4.37 -5.01
C LEU A 206 -3.88 5.55 -4.87
N LEU A 207 -5.19 5.31 -4.96
CA LEU A 207 -6.21 6.34 -4.71
C LEU A 207 -6.14 6.86 -3.27
N SER A 208 -5.96 5.97 -2.29
CA SER A 208 -5.79 6.37 -0.89
C SER A 208 -4.54 7.22 -0.68
N ALA A 209 -3.42 6.87 -1.32
CA ALA A 209 -2.20 7.66 -1.30
C ALA A 209 -2.39 9.02 -1.99
N LEU A 210 -3.07 9.08 -3.13
CA LEU A 210 -3.41 10.31 -3.82
C LEU A 210 -4.27 11.25 -2.94
N ILE A 211 -5.31 10.71 -2.31
CA ILE A 211 -6.18 11.47 -1.40
C ILE A 211 -5.37 12.04 -0.24
N ARG A 212 -4.49 11.26 0.38
CA ARG A 212 -3.61 11.72 1.47
C ARG A 212 -2.66 12.84 1.04
N SER A 213 -1.98 12.65 -0.08
CA SER A 213 -1.01 13.64 -0.58
C SER A 213 -1.66 15.00 -0.84
N HIS A 214 -2.93 15.02 -1.25
CA HIS A 214 -3.68 16.23 -1.51
C HIS A 214 -4.40 16.78 -0.27
N SER A 215 -4.70 15.97 0.73
CA SER A 215 -5.22 16.46 2.01
C SER A 215 -4.22 17.38 2.72
N ALA A 216 -2.93 17.14 2.52
CA ALA A 216 -1.85 17.97 3.02
C ALA A 216 -1.74 19.35 2.31
N SER A 217 -2.31 19.52 1.11
CA SER A 217 -2.19 20.76 0.33
C SER A 217 -3.15 21.88 0.74
N GLY A 218 -4.06 21.63 1.72
CA GLY A 218 -4.93 22.64 2.33
C GLY A 218 -6.15 23.07 1.49
N SER A 219 -6.39 22.47 0.32
CA SER A 219 -7.60 22.73 -0.46
C SER A 219 -8.80 21.99 0.11
N ALA A 220 -9.93 22.70 0.35
CA ALA A 220 -11.13 22.10 0.89
C ALA A 220 -11.85 21.19 -0.11
N SER A 221 -11.81 21.50 -1.40
CA SER A 221 -12.40 20.70 -2.48
C SER A 221 -11.45 20.63 -3.67
N CYS A 222 -11.45 19.49 -4.35
CA CYS A 222 -10.56 19.24 -5.48
C CYS A 222 -11.24 18.35 -6.53
N ASP A 223 -10.86 18.56 -7.79
CA ASP A 223 -11.30 17.80 -8.96
C ASP A 223 -10.06 17.37 -9.74
N TYR A 224 -9.74 16.08 -9.70
CA TYR A 224 -8.57 15.53 -10.35
C TYR A 224 -8.96 14.58 -11.47
N PRO A 225 -8.44 14.78 -12.70
CA PRO A 225 -8.50 13.74 -13.71
C PRO A 225 -7.57 12.59 -13.29
N ILE A 226 -8.10 11.38 -13.30
CA ILE A 226 -7.36 10.16 -12.98
C ILE A 226 -7.71 9.05 -13.97
N PHE A 227 -6.81 8.11 -14.10
CA PHE A 227 -7.02 6.88 -14.85
C PHE A 227 -6.90 5.70 -13.90
N LEU A 228 -7.69 4.66 -14.11
CA LEU A 228 -7.59 3.44 -13.30
C LEU A 228 -6.63 2.46 -13.98
N PRO A 229 -5.45 2.16 -13.40
CA PRO A 229 -4.40 1.38 -14.06
C PRO A 229 -4.85 0.00 -14.56
N HIS A 230 -5.81 -0.64 -13.89
CA HIS A 230 -6.35 -1.95 -14.23
C HIS A 230 -7.75 -1.87 -14.86
N GLY A 231 -8.61 -1.00 -14.30
CA GLY A 231 -10.01 -0.91 -14.73
C GLY A 231 -10.23 -0.06 -15.97
N SER A 232 -9.50 1.05 -16.12
CA SER A 232 -9.69 2.03 -17.19
C SER A 232 -8.43 2.87 -17.44
N PRO A 233 -7.34 2.27 -17.98
CA PRO A 233 -6.03 2.95 -18.06
C PRO A 233 -5.96 4.03 -19.16
N THR A 234 -6.90 4.05 -20.09
CA THR A 234 -6.92 4.97 -21.24
C THR A 234 -8.07 5.99 -21.19
N VAL A 235 -9.08 5.76 -20.33
CA VAL A 235 -10.21 6.67 -20.17
C VAL A 235 -10.14 7.37 -18.82
N ALA A 236 -10.10 8.70 -18.87
CA ALA A 236 -10.03 9.52 -17.66
C ALA A 236 -11.38 9.53 -16.91
N HIS A 237 -11.29 9.40 -15.60
CA HIS A 237 -12.34 9.67 -14.64
C HIS A 237 -12.00 10.93 -13.84
N ARG A 238 -12.97 11.46 -13.11
CA ARG A 238 -12.76 12.60 -12.23
C ARG A 238 -12.88 12.14 -10.78
N LEU A 239 -11.83 12.34 -10.00
CA LEU A 239 -11.86 12.17 -8.55
C LEU A 239 -12.27 13.50 -7.93
N LEU A 240 -13.51 13.60 -7.45
CA LEU A 240 -13.96 14.72 -6.65
C LEU A 240 -13.66 14.39 -5.18
N ARG A 241 -12.98 15.31 -4.50
CA ARG A 241 -12.67 15.21 -3.07
C ARG A 241 -13.20 16.44 -2.34
N PHE A 242 -13.85 16.23 -1.20
CA PHE A 242 -14.36 17.29 -0.32
C PHE A 242 -13.90 17.02 1.10
N GLN A 243 -13.22 17.98 1.71
CA GLN A 243 -12.84 17.92 3.11
C GLN A 243 -14.06 18.30 3.96
N LEU A 244 -14.58 17.34 4.70
CA LEU A 244 -15.73 17.53 5.59
C LEU A 244 -15.31 18.18 6.91
N LEU A 245 -14.21 17.69 7.47
CA LEU A 245 -13.52 18.17 8.67
C LEU A 245 -12.03 17.98 8.48
N PRO A 246 -11.15 18.67 9.21
CA PRO A 246 -9.72 18.36 9.20
C PRO A 246 -9.47 16.89 9.51
N GLY A 247 -8.90 16.17 8.55
CA GLY A 247 -8.64 14.72 8.65
C GLY A 247 -9.80 13.81 8.22
N ALA A 248 -10.92 14.35 7.75
CA ALA A 248 -12.03 13.58 7.17
C ALA A 248 -12.40 14.10 5.78
N ASP A 249 -12.26 13.25 4.78
CA ASP A 249 -12.50 13.54 3.38
C ASP A 249 -13.53 12.59 2.78
N VAL A 250 -14.50 13.10 2.03
CA VAL A 250 -15.35 12.29 1.17
C VAL A 250 -14.91 12.41 -0.27
N CYS A 251 -14.85 11.27 -0.95
CA CYS A 251 -14.41 11.20 -2.34
C CYS A 251 -15.41 10.42 -3.18
N VAL A 252 -15.48 10.79 -4.47
CA VAL A 252 -16.31 10.09 -5.44
C VAL A 252 -15.62 10.10 -6.80
N LEU A 253 -15.66 8.97 -7.53
CA LEU A 253 -15.17 8.88 -8.92
C LEU A 253 -16.34 9.12 -9.86
N CYS A 254 -16.27 10.20 -10.63
CA CYS A 254 -17.34 10.63 -11.53
C CYS A 254 -16.91 10.61 -12.99
N GLY A 255 -17.89 10.61 -13.87
CA GLY A 255 -17.77 11.00 -15.26
C GLY A 255 -17.76 12.54 -15.42
N PRO A 256 -18.33 13.08 -16.49
CA PRO A 256 -18.38 14.51 -16.76
C PRO A 256 -19.28 15.28 -15.77
N THR A 257 -20.22 14.60 -15.12
CA THR A 257 -21.16 15.16 -14.14
C THR A 257 -20.94 14.50 -12.77
N PRO A 258 -21.24 15.21 -11.64
CA PRO A 258 -21.58 16.63 -11.50
C PRO A 258 -20.36 17.54 -11.62
N SER A 259 -20.57 18.88 -11.72
CA SER A 259 -19.47 19.83 -11.54
C SER A 259 -19.03 19.86 -10.09
N LEU A 260 -17.76 20.22 -9.82
CA LEU A 260 -17.23 20.34 -8.45
C LEU A 260 -18.11 21.25 -7.59
N HIS A 261 -18.41 22.45 -8.10
CA HIS A 261 -19.25 23.43 -7.40
C HIS A 261 -20.67 22.91 -7.15
N GLY A 262 -21.28 22.23 -8.13
CA GLY A 262 -22.62 21.65 -7.97
C GLY A 262 -22.65 20.54 -6.90
N ALA A 263 -21.63 19.70 -6.83
CA ALA A 263 -21.50 18.67 -5.81
C ALA A 263 -21.24 19.29 -4.42
N GLU A 264 -20.35 20.29 -4.32
CA GLU A 264 -20.02 20.96 -3.07
C GLU A 264 -21.25 21.63 -2.44
N THR A 265 -21.98 22.44 -3.24
CA THR A 265 -23.12 23.22 -2.75
C THR A 265 -24.39 22.41 -2.57
N GLY A 266 -24.63 21.43 -3.45
CA GLY A 266 -25.87 20.66 -3.47
C GLY A 266 -25.83 19.34 -2.72
N LEU A 267 -24.68 18.66 -2.67
CA LEU A 267 -24.59 17.31 -2.16
C LEU A 267 -23.88 17.23 -0.80
N VAL A 268 -22.73 17.90 -0.63
CA VAL A 268 -21.94 17.80 0.60
C VAL A 268 -22.76 18.19 1.81
N GLY A 269 -23.40 19.35 1.78
CA GLY A 269 -24.25 19.81 2.89
C GLY A 269 -25.42 18.88 3.19
N ARG A 270 -26.06 18.35 2.15
CA ARG A 270 -27.23 17.47 2.28
C ARG A 270 -26.91 16.16 2.99
N PHE A 271 -25.82 15.49 2.61
CA PHE A 271 -25.50 14.15 3.14
C PHE A 271 -24.64 14.18 4.40
N TRP A 272 -23.77 15.20 4.55
CA TRP A 272 -22.75 15.19 5.59
C TRP A 272 -22.99 16.16 6.74
N SER A 273 -23.76 17.27 6.55
CA SER A 273 -24.06 18.17 7.65
C SER A 273 -24.79 17.51 8.82
N PRO A 274 -25.75 16.57 8.62
CA PRO A 274 -26.39 15.87 9.72
C PRO A 274 -25.45 14.94 10.50
N LEU A 275 -24.32 14.55 9.91
CA LEU A 275 -23.39 13.56 10.46
C LEU A 275 -22.14 14.17 11.10
N VAL A 276 -22.07 15.50 11.26
CA VAL A 276 -20.86 16.19 11.76
C VAL A 276 -20.42 15.66 13.14
N GLU A 277 -21.35 15.42 14.07
CA GLU A 277 -20.99 14.89 15.39
C GLU A 277 -20.49 13.45 15.29
N THR A 278 -21.13 12.61 14.48
CA THR A 278 -20.70 11.23 14.23
C THR A 278 -19.32 11.19 13.52
N LEU A 279 -19.03 12.15 12.63
CA LEU A 279 -17.72 12.32 12.03
C LEU A 279 -16.65 12.69 13.06
N ARG A 280 -16.97 13.53 14.05
CA ARG A 280 -16.06 13.84 15.16
C ARG A 280 -15.77 12.61 16.03
N GLU A 281 -16.78 11.80 16.30
CA GLU A 281 -16.58 10.51 16.99
C GLU A 281 -15.67 9.57 16.16
N CYS A 282 -15.86 9.53 14.85
CA CYS A 282 -15.03 8.74 13.95
C CYS A 282 -13.58 9.25 13.92
N LEU A 283 -13.38 10.58 13.88
CA LEU A 283 -12.03 11.19 13.99
C LEU A 283 -11.35 10.85 15.33
N ALA A 284 -12.14 10.79 16.42
CA ALA A 284 -11.62 10.45 17.76
C ALA A 284 -11.14 8.99 17.86
N VAL A 285 -11.53 8.08 16.95
CA VAL A 285 -10.96 6.73 16.87
C VAL A 285 -9.46 6.81 16.59
N GLY A 286 -9.04 7.80 15.81
CA GLY A 286 -7.64 8.15 15.58
C GLY A 286 -6.81 6.99 15.07
N GLU A 287 -5.60 6.91 15.57
CA GLU A 287 -4.59 5.92 15.17
C GLU A 287 -4.84 4.52 15.71
N ARG A 288 -5.80 4.37 16.61
CA ARG A 288 -6.22 3.04 17.08
C ARG A 288 -6.93 2.24 15.99
N CYS A 289 -7.56 2.92 15.02
CA CYS A 289 -8.31 2.34 13.89
C CYS A 289 -9.48 1.43 14.28
N LEU A 290 -9.73 1.21 15.54
CA LEU A 290 -10.80 0.40 16.11
C LEU A 290 -11.65 1.25 17.08
N PRO A 291 -12.98 1.14 17.06
CA PRO A 291 -13.83 1.88 17.97
C PRO A 291 -13.58 1.48 19.43
N GLY A 292 -13.95 2.36 20.36
CA GLY A 292 -13.76 2.13 21.80
C GLY A 292 -14.44 0.87 22.35
N SER A 293 -15.48 0.40 21.69
CA SER A 293 -16.19 -0.84 22.01
C SER A 293 -15.37 -2.10 21.79
N VAL A 294 -14.37 -2.05 20.91
CA VAL A 294 -13.45 -3.18 20.64
C VAL A 294 -12.31 -3.13 21.65
N SER A 295 -12.26 -4.09 22.56
CA SER A 295 -11.21 -4.20 23.56
C SER A 295 -10.04 -5.03 22.99
N VAL A 296 -8.90 -4.37 22.73
CA VAL A 296 -7.64 -5.07 22.46
C VAL A 296 -6.97 -5.37 23.80
N ARG A 297 -6.50 -6.60 23.97
CA ARG A 297 -5.85 -7.03 25.23
C ARG A 297 -4.64 -6.19 25.59
N PRO A 298 -4.41 -5.90 26.87
CA PRO A 298 -3.28 -5.08 27.30
C PRO A 298 -1.91 -5.70 27.00
N ASP A 299 -1.85 -7.03 26.79
CA ASP A 299 -0.63 -7.75 26.44
C ASP A 299 -0.19 -7.50 24.97
N VAL A 300 -1.08 -6.96 24.11
CA VAL A 300 -0.81 -6.71 22.71
C VAL A 300 -0.22 -5.30 22.56
N LEU A 301 1.00 -5.20 22.04
CA LEU A 301 1.71 -3.94 21.77
C LEU A 301 1.30 -3.34 20.42
N ALA A 302 1.16 -4.19 19.41
CA ALA A 302 0.74 -3.80 18.07
C ALA A 302 0.01 -4.95 17.38
N LEU A 303 -0.88 -4.61 16.45
CA LEU A 303 -1.57 -5.58 15.61
C LEU A 303 -1.70 -5.09 14.17
N LEU A 304 -1.70 -6.05 13.24
CA LEU A 304 -2.11 -5.90 11.86
C LEU A 304 -3.07 -7.06 11.53
N LEU A 305 -4.31 -6.71 11.21
CA LEU A 305 -5.33 -7.65 10.76
C LEU A 305 -5.63 -7.38 9.28
N ILE A 306 -5.51 -8.41 8.46
CA ILE A 306 -5.81 -8.38 7.02
C ILE A 306 -6.98 -9.32 6.74
N ASN A 307 -8.00 -8.82 6.08
CA ASN A 307 -9.02 -9.63 5.44
C ASN A 307 -8.56 -9.96 4.02
N ARG A 308 -8.35 -11.23 3.73
CA ARG A 308 -7.78 -11.72 2.47
C ARG A 308 -8.76 -11.64 1.30
N GLU A 309 -10.05 -11.72 1.57
CA GLU A 309 -11.11 -11.67 0.55
C GLU A 309 -11.37 -10.23 0.11
N THR A 310 -11.56 -9.33 1.09
CA THR A 310 -11.88 -7.93 0.81
C THR A 310 -10.66 -7.05 0.55
N ARG A 311 -9.46 -7.58 0.77
CA ARG A 311 -8.17 -6.85 0.66
C ARG A 311 -8.14 -5.56 1.50
N ARG A 312 -8.71 -5.64 2.69
CA ARG A 312 -8.71 -4.57 3.69
C ARG A 312 -7.76 -4.91 4.82
N ALA A 313 -7.11 -3.89 5.37
CA ALA A 313 -6.22 -4.05 6.51
C ALA A 313 -6.55 -3.03 7.60
N VAL A 314 -6.55 -3.48 8.85
CA VAL A 314 -6.61 -2.63 10.03
C VAL A 314 -5.35 -2.84 10.84
N SER A 315 -4.67 -1.76 11.18
CA SER A 315 -3.45 -1.81 11.96
C SER A 315 -3.50 -0.81 13.11
N CYS A 316 -3.02 -1.19 14.27
CA CYS A 316 -2.87 -0.27 15.40
C CYS A 316 -1.67 -0.61 16.27
N VAL A 317 -1.17 0.40 16.95
CA VAL A 317 -0.15 0.29 18.00
C VAL A 317 -0.75 0.84 19.28
N ARG A 318 -0.51 0.16 20.38
CA ARG A 318 -0.96 0.58 21.71
C ARG A 318 -0.46 1.98 22.01
N THR A 319 -1.36 2.89 22.35
CA THR A 319 -1.02 4.17 22.94
C THR A 319 -0.69 3.94 24.40
N SER A 320 0.53 4.27 24.81
CA SER A 320 0.93 4.17 26.20
C SER A 320 0.15 5.18 27.03
N ASN A 321 -0.81 4.71 27.82
CA ASN A 321 -1.25 5.47 28.99
C ASN A 321 -0.13 5.34 30.02
N TYR A 322 0.52 6.46 30.32
CA TYR A 322 1.65 6.61 31.23
C TYR A 322 1.45 5.82 32.53
N HIS A 323 2.07 4.64 32.65
CA HIS A 323 2.52 4.10 33.93
C HIS A 323 4.05 4.06 33.90
N TYR A 324 4.64 4.67 34.88
CA TYR A 324 6.02 5.19 34.96
C TYR A 324 7.13 4.12 35.00
N ASP A 325 6.83 2.83 34.96
CA ASP A 325 7.80 1.78 35.32
C ASP A 325 8.04 0.67 34.29
N ASP A 326 7.52 0.75 33.05
CA ASP A 326 7.79 -0.29 32.07
C ASP A 326 8.48 0.34 30.83
N PRO A 327 9.68 -0.09 30.44
CA PRO A 327 10.34 0.36 29.22
C PRO A 327 9.66 -0.26 28.01
N LEU A 328 8.41 0.16 27.77
CA LEU A 328 7.67 -0.22 26.58
C LEU A 328 8.39 0.30 25.34
N LEU A 329 8.44 -0.54 24.31
CA LEU A 329 8.95 -0.15 23.02
C LEU A 329 8.32 1.17 22.55
N SER A 330 9.14 2.04 21.96
CA SER A 330 8.63 3.26 21.34
C SER A 330 7.63 2.89 20.22
N ARG A 331 6.66 3.77 19.99
CA ARG A 331 5.66 3.58 18.95
C ARG A 331 6.30 3.31 17.57
N ALA A 332 7.32 4.10 17.20
CA ALA A 332 8.06 3.92 15.94
C ALA A 332 8.71 2.53 15.88
N ARG A 333 9.28 2.05 16.99
CA ARG A 333 9.87 0.71 17.06
C ARG A 333 8.83 -0.40 16.92
N CYS A 334 7.64 -0.22 17.50
CA CYS A 334 6.53 -1.16 17.31
C CYS A 334 6.12 -1.26 15.82
N TRP A 335 6.02 -0.13 15.12
CA TRP A 335 5.72 -0.14 13.69
C TRP A 335 6.82 -0.83 12.88
N GLU A 336 8.06 -0.54 13.18
CA GLU A 336 9.22 -1.18 12.51
C GLU A 336 9.19 -2.71 12.72
N LEU A 337 9.05 -3.17 13.95
CA LEU A 337 9.01 -4.60 14.27
C LEU A 337 7.80 -5.30 13.64
N LEU A 338 6.63 -4.64 13.60
CA LEU A 338 5.43 -5.18 12.96
C LEU A 338 5.63 -5.36 11.45
N LYS A 339 6.22 -4.36 10.77
CA LYS A 339 6.59 -4.43 9.35
C LYS A 339 7.58 -5.56 9.08
N LEU A 340 8.65 -5.63 9.86
CA LEU A 340 9.67 -6.68 9.72
C LEU A 340 9.08 -8.08 9.94
N PHE A 341 8.22 -8.24 10.94
CA PHE A 341 7.56 -9.52 11.20
C PHE A 341 6.55 -9.90 10.12
N TYR A 342 5.82 -8.93 9.58
CA TYR A 342 4.94 -9.15 8.43
C TYR A 342 5.75 -9.65 7.22
N ILE A 343 6.82 -8.95 6.83
CA ILE A 343 7.69 -9.33 5.72
C ILE A 343 8.25 -10.74 5.93
N PHE A 344 8.82 -11.01 7.11
CA PHE A 344 9.36 -12.32 7.48
C PHE A 344 8.32 -13.43 7.35
N SER A 345 7.11 -13.20 7.85
CA SER A 345 6.05 -14.21 7.86
C SER A 345 5.50 -14.49 6.45
N THR A 346 5.28 -13.45 5.65
CA THR A 346 4.68 -13.58 4.31
C THR A 346 5.66 -14.08 3.26
N SER A 347 6.94 -13.79 3.41
CA SER A 347 7.96 -14.27 2.47
C SER A 347 8.34 -15.73 2.67
N ARG A 348 8.18 -16.25 3.89
CA ARG A 348 8.67 -17.61 4.25
C ARG A 348 7.59 -18.61 4.55
N TYR A 349 6.47 -18.18 5.12
CA TYR A 349 5.46 -19.06 5.68
C TYR A 349 4.06 -18.85 5.11
N PHE A 350 3.62 -17.61 5.00
CA PHE A 350 2.28 -17.25 4.54
C PHE A 350 2.33 -16.84 3.07
N THR A 351 2.67 -17.79 2.19
CA THR A 351 2.70 -17.52 0.76
C THR A 351 1.35 -16.97 0.31
N GLN A 352 1.38 -15.79 -0.27
CA GLN A 352 0.21 -15.28 -0.99
C GLN A 352 0.10 -16.13 -2.26
N GLU A 353 -1.01 -16.85 -2.43
CA GLU A 353 -1.41 -17.26 -3.76
C GLU A 353 -1.70 -15.98 -4.52
N GLU A 354 -0.78 -15.56 -5.37
CA GLU A 354 -1.09 -14.54 -6.36
C GLU A 354 -2.30 -15.06 -7.16
N PRO A 355 -3.39 -14.26 -7.30
CA PRO A 355 -4.41 -14.60 -8.26
C PRO A 355 -3.69 -14.67 -9.61
N LEU A 356 -3.65 -15.87 -10.18
CA LEU A 356 -3.08 -16.18 -11.48
C LEU A 356 -3.78 -15.36 -12.57
N CYS A 357 -3.38 -14.10 -12.74
CA CYS A 357 -3.45 -13.42 -14.03
C CYS A 357 -2.25 -13.84 -14.88
N VAL A 358 -1.99 -15.14 -14.93
CA VAL A 358 -1.08 -15.71 -15.92
C VAL A 358 -1.95 -15.95 -17.15
N SER A 359 -1.69 -15.14 -18.20
CA SER A 359 -2.21 -15.37 -19.54
C SER A 359 -2.04 -16.84 -19.91
N THR A 360 -3.07 -17.39 -20.54
CA THR A 360 -3.18 -18.81 -20.91
C THR A 360 -2.02 -19.30 -21.78
N GLU A 361 -1.19 -18.39 -22.31
CA GLU A 361 -0.05 -18.68 -23.19
C GLU A 361 1.24 -19.08 -22.45
N GLU A 362 1.46 -18.62 -21.20
CA GLU A 362 2.64 -19.02 -20.42
C GLU A 362 2.55 -20.42 -19.81
N LYS A 363 1.34 -20.99 -19.73
CA LYS A 363 1.15 -22.39 -19.27
C LYS A 363 1.63 -23.42 -20.29
N ALA A 364 1.75 -23.06 -21.56
CA ALA A 364 2.13 -23.98 -22.62
C ALA A 364 3.66 -24.18 -22.75
N GLN A 365 4.49 -23.33 -22.13
CA GLN A 365 5.96 -23.40 -22.23
C GLN A 365 6.67 -24.03 -21.01
N ARG A 366 5.96 -24.29 -19.92
CA ARG A 366 6.49 -25.14 -18.84
C ARG A 366 6.23 -26.59 -19.23
N GLY A 367 7.23 -27.17 -19.89
CA GLY A 367 7.23 -28.58 -20.27
C GLY A 367 6.86 -29.51 -19.12
N ASN A 368 6.16 -30.59 -19.46
CA ASN A 368 5.80 -31.72 -18.60
C ASN A 368 6.99 -32.26 -17.79
N THR A 369 7.34 -31.62 -16.72
CA THR A 369 7.90 -32.28 -15.56
C THR A 369 6.74 -32.56 -14.65
N GLU A 370 6.25 -33.78 -14.64
CA GLU A 370 5.43 -34.31 -13.55
C GLU A 370 6.28 -34.26 -12.28
N ASP A 371 6.32 -33.10 -11.65
CA ASP A 371 6.78 -32.97 -10.29
C ASP A 371 5.72 -33.66 -9.43
N PHE A 372 5.96 -34.91 -9.13
CA PHE A 372 5.25 -35.57 -8.04
C PHE A 372 5.40 -34.71 -6.80
N PRO A 373 4.31 -34.18 -6.22
CA PRO A 373 4.41 -33.45 -4.98
C PRO A 373 4.92 -34.43 -3.92
N LEU A 374 6.22 -34.36 -3.63
CA LEU A 374 6.85 -35.08 -2.55
C LEU A 374 6.29 -34.54 -1.22
N GLY A 375 5.16 -35.11 -0.77
CA GLY A 375 4.52 -34.79 0.48
C GLY A 375 3.26 -33.93 0.34
N PHE A 376 2.50 -33.86 1.41
CA PHE A 376 1.34 -32.97 1.52
C PHE A 376 1.81 -31.53 1.52
N SER A 377 1.24 -30.68 0.69
CA SER A 377 1.49 -29.24 0.71
C SER A 377 0.89 -28.64 1.99
N HIS A 378 1.67 -28.59 3.05
CA HIS A 378 1.28 -27.94 4.28
C HIS A 378 1.53 -26.43 4.15
N GLN A 379 0.46 -25.66 4.08
CA GLN A 379 0.59 -24.22 4.29
C GLN A 379 0.63 -23.94 5.78
N PRO A 380 1.70 -23.32 6.30
CA PRO A 380 1.77 -22.93 7.70
C PRO A 380 0.61 -21.98 8.04
N GLN A 381 -0.11 -22.30 9.10
CA GLN A 381 -1.19 -21.46 9.61
C GLN A 381 -0.74 -20.53 10.73
N GLN A 382 0.42 -20.79 11.28
CA GLN A 382 0.94 -20.07 12.43
C GLN A 382 2.46 -19.96 12.32
N CYS A 383 2.98 -18.81 12.71
CA CYS A 383 4.42 -18.60 12.92
C CYS A 383 4.64 -17.69 14.13
N TYR A 384 5.76 -17.84 14.80
CA TYR A 384 6.12 -16.94 15.88
C TYR A 384 7.62 -16.71 15.93
N LEU A 385 8.00 -15.55 16.46
CA LEU A 385 9.37 -15.15 16.71
C LEU A 385 9.49 -14.60 18.13
N VAL A 386 10.50 -15.02 18.86
CA VAL A 386 10.78 -14.52 20.20
C VAL A 386 12.08 -13.74 20.16
N THR A 387 12.02 -12.50 20.58
CA THR A 387 13.17 -11.60 20.73
C THR A 387 13.24 -11.11 22.18
N GLU A 388 14.29 -10.39 22.53
CA GLU A 388 14.40 -9.73 23.85
C GLU A 388 13.39 -8.60 24.00
N GLU A 389 13.02 -7.94 22.89
CA GLU A 389 12.13 -6.77 22.87
C GLU A 389 10.64 -7.15 22.93
N CYS A 390 10.24 -8.19 22.21
CA CYS A 390 8.84 -8.65 22.13
C CYS A 390 8.72 -10.08 21.64
N LYS A 391 7.51 -10.64 21.74
CA LYS A 391 7.10 -11.84 21.06
C LYS A 391 6.19 -11.48 19.90
N SER A 392 6.52 -11.96 18.70
CA SER A 392 5.72 -11.76 17.51
C SER A 392 4.96 -13.04 17.18
N TYR A 393 3.69 -12.94 16.83
CA TYR A 393 2.86 -14.10 16.49
C TYR A 393 2.00 -13.82 15.27
N GLY A 394 2.08 -14.69 14.27
CA GLY A 394 1.29 -14.65 13.06
C GLY A 394 0.30 -15.80 13.02
N LEU A 395 -0.96 -15.51 12.68
CA LEU A 395 -2.04 -16.46 12.50
C LEU A 395 -2.65 -16.27 11.12
N GLN A 396 -2.73 -17.33 10.33
CA GLN A 396 -3.39 -17.33 9.02
C GLN A 396 -4.60 -18.26 9.04
N THR A 397 -5.73 -17.75 8.61
CA THR A 397 -6.96 -18.49 8.33
C THR A 397 -7.31 -18.36 6.83
N PRO A 398 -8.30 -19.07 6.31
CA PRO A 398 -8.73 -18.85 4.93
C PRO A 398 -9.12 -17.39 4.64
N GLN A 399 -9.78 -16.70 5.57
CA GLN A 399 -10.29 -15.35 5.39
C GLN A 399 -9.37 -14.25 5.94
N HIS A 400 -8.57 -14.54 6.98
CA HIS A 400 -7.81 -13.52 7.69
C HIS A 400 -6.34 -13.88 7.87
N GLN A 401 -5.50 -12.85 7.94
CA GLN A 401 -4.15 -12.92 8.49
C GLN A 401 -4.05 -11.93 9.64
N LEU A 402 -3.59 -12.39 10.79
CA LEU A 402 -3.37 -11.57 11.98
C LEU A 402 -1.90 -11.63 12.38
N PHE A 403 -1.28 -10.47 12.55
CA PHE A 403 0.09 -10.32 13.05
C PHE A 403 0.05 -9.50 14.33
N LEU A 404 0.64 -10.04 15.39
CA LEU A 404 0.65 -9.43 16.71
C LEU A 404 2.09 -9.23 17.20
N LEU A 405 2.33 -8.09 17.82
CA LEU A 405 3.46 -7.91 18.74
C LEU A 405 2.91 -7.98 20.16
N ILE A 406 3.54 -8.78 21.01
CA ILE A 406 3.06 -9.17 22.33
C ILE A 406 4.18 -8.93 23.34
N LEU A 407 3.80 -8.55 24.56
CA LEU A 407 4.76 -8.35 25.66
C LEU A 407 5.64 -9.59 25.89
N PRO A 408 6.94 -9.42 26.18
CA PRO A 408 7.87 -10.53 26.44
C PRO A 408 7.43 -11.40 27.62
N SER A 409 6.72 -10.82 28.61
CA SER A 409 6.23 -11.49 29.81
C SER A 409 5.18 -12.55 29.54
N VAL A 410 4.46 -12.50 28.43
CA VAL A 410 3.41 -13.48 28.07
C VAL A 410 4.06 -14.83 27.78
N PRO A 411 3.62 -15.94 28.41
CA PRO A 411 4.16 -17.26 28.12
C PRO A 411 3.95 -17.67 26.66
N THR A 412 4.96 -18.32 26.05
CA THR A 412 4.92 -18.71 24.62
C THR A 412 3.76 -19.66 24.32
N PHE A 413 3.38 -20.55 25.25
CA PHE A 413 2.25 -21.46 25.08
C PHE A 413 0.89 -20.74 25.03
N ALA A 414 0.79 -19.51 25.55
CA ALA A 414 -0.44 -18.72 25.53
C ALA A 414 -0.66 -17.93 24.24
N LEU A 415 0.38 -17.77 23.39
CA LEU A 415 0.34 -16.92 22.20
C LEU A 415 -0.77 -17.32 21.22
N ARG A 416 -0.94 -18.61 20.97
CA ARG A 416 -2.00 -19.13 20.09
C ARG A 416 -3.40 -18.76 20.58
N THR A 417 -3.68 -19.01 21.85
CA THR A 417 -4.99 -18.71 22.47
C THR A 417 -5.25 -17.21 22.44
N LEU A 418 -4.24 -16.40 22.77
CA LEU A 418 -4.32 -14.93 22.71
C LEU A 418 -4.65 -14.45 21.30
N ALA A 419 -3.93 -14.94 20.27
CA ALA A 419 -4.15 -14.56 18.89
C ALA A 419 -5.54 -14.96 18.38
N THR A 420 -5.98 -16.19 18.68
CA THR A 420 -7.29 -16.68 18.26
C THR A 420 -8.42 -15.88 18.91
N GLN A 421 -8.33 -15.58 20.20
CA GLN A 421 -9.30 -14.74 20.90
C GLN A 421 -9.32 -13.32 20.33
N THR A 422 -8.14 -12.69 20.16
CA THR A 422 -8.04 -11.33 19.58
C THR A 422 -8.68 -11.26 18.20
N LEU A 423 -8.43 -12.26 17.33
CA LEU A 423 -9.06 -12.33 16.01
C LEU A 423 -10.58 -12.43 16.12
N SER A 424 -11.06 -13.38 16.96
CA SER A 424 -12.49 -13.59 17.15
C SER A 424 -13.20 -12.34 17.68
N ASP A 425 -12.61 -11.67 18.67
CA ASP A 425 -13.18 -10.49 19.30
C ASP A 425 -13.27 -9.31 18.28
N ILE A 426 -12.23 -9.08 17.50
CA ILE A 426 -12.22 -8.01 16.49
C ILE A 426 -13.24 -8.32 15.40
N VAL A 427 -13.22 -9.53 14.82
CA VAL A 427 -14.14 -9.91 13.72
C VAL A 427 -15.60 -9.88 14.19
N ALA A 428 -15.91 -10.40 15.38
CA ALA A 428 -17.26 -10.38 15.93
C ALA A 428 -17.79 -8.95 16.18
N ALA A 429 -16.90 -8.04 16.62
CA ALA A 429 -17.29 -6.67 16.94
C ALA A 429 -17.37 -5.74 15.71
N THR A 430 -16.68 -6.06 14.64
CA THR A 430 -16.48 -5.15 13.50
C THR A 430 -17.04 -5.68 12.18
N GLY A 431 -17.29 -6.97 12.07
CA GLY A 431 -17.65 -7.63 10.81
C GLY A 431 -16.54 -7.60 9.76
N PHE A 432 -15.29 -7.39 10.21
CA PHE A 432 -14.11 -7.18 9.34
C PHE A 432 -13.69 -8.42 8.57
#